data_f3d096ac3fd2fd3c4e5a9e21e9f1b8d9
#
_entry.id   f3d096ac3fd2fd3c4e5a9e21e9f1b8d9
#
_cell.length_a   1.000
_cell.length_b   1.000
_cell.length_c   1.000
_cell.angle_alpha   90.00
_cell.angle_beta   90.00
_cell.angle_gamma   90.00
#
_symmetry.space_group_name_H-M   'P 1'
#
loop_
_entity.id
_entity.type
_entity.pdbx_description
1 polymer ?
#
loop_
_entity_poly.entity_id
_entity_poly.type
_entity_poly.pdbx_seq_one_letter_code
_entity_poly.pdbx_strand_id
1 'polypeptide(L)' 'YRNKTDIELNKELEELVKERFNLRIQRGSGLNPKPHLFSINKKNIARVKTILKEKKINGK' A
#
# COMPACT_ATOMS: atom_id res chain seq x y z
N TYR A 1 -0.50 -8.08 -9.23
CA TYR A 1 0.18 -6.77 -9.30
C TYR A 1 1.19 -6.69 -10.44
N ARG A 2 1.82 -7.79 -10.80
CA ARG A 2 2.86 -7.75 -11.84
C ARG A 2 2.32 -7.43 -13.23
N ASN A 3 1.03 -7.63 -13.43
CA ASN A 3 0.40 -7.33 -14.71
C ASN A 3 -0.09 -5.90 -14.84
N LYS A 4 0.04 -5.12 -13.76
CA LYS A 4 -0.45 -3.74 -13.76
C LYS A 4 0.59 -2.79 -14.32
N THR A 5 0.11 -1.73 -14.96
CA THR A 5 1.00 -0.67 -15.46
C THR A 5 1.53 0.16 -14.30
N ASP A 6 2.57 0.95 -14.56
CA ASP A 6 3.13 1.82 -13.54
C ASP A 6 2.10 2.80 -13.00
N ILE A 7 1.23 3.30 -13.87
CA ILE A 7 0.19 4.24 -13.46
C ILE A 7 -0.78 3.55 -12.51
N GLU A 8 -1.18 2.33 -12.84
CA GLU A 8 -2.09 1.56 -12.00
C GLU A 8 -1.45 1.23 -10.65
N LEU A 9 -0.18 0.87 -10.66
CA LEU A 9 0.54 0.55 -9.43
C LEU A 9 0.69 1.77 -8.54
N ASN A 10 0.98 2.92 -9.11
CA ASN A 10 1.08 4.16 -8.35
C ASN A 10 -0.27 4.53 -7.73
N LYS A 11 -1.34 4.33 -8.48
CA LYS A 11 -2.68 4.61 -7.99
C LYS A 11 -3.03 3.66 -6.84
N GLU A 12 -2.70 2.38 -7.01
CA GLU A 12 -2.91 1.38 -5.97
C GLU A 12 -2.14 1.74 -4.69
N LEU A 13 -0.88 2.14 -4.85
CA LEU A 13 -0.05 2.54 -3.73
C LEU A 13 -0.66 3.75 -3.02
N GLU A 14 -1.13 4.71 -3.76
CA GLU A 14 -1.75 5.90 -3.19
C GLU A 14 -2.97 5.53 -2.35
N GLU A 15 -3.81 4.64 -2.85
CA GLU A 15 -4.97 4.17 -2.11
C GLU A 15 -4.57 3.43 -0.84
N LEU A 16 -3.54 2.59 -0.92
CA LEU A 16 -3.05 1.86 0.24
C LEU A 16 -2.49 2.80 1.30
N VAL A 17 -1.78 3.84 0.88
CA VAL A 17 -1.24 4.83 1.80
C VAL A 17 -2.37 5.60 2.48
N LYS A 18 -3.41 5.95 1.75
CA LYS A 18 -4.59 6.61 2.31
C LYS A 18 -5.28 5.72 3.34
N GLU A 19 -5.42 4.44 3.02
CA GLU A 19 -6.02 3.49 3.94
C GLU A 19 -5.20 3.37 5.22
N ARG A 20 -3.89 3.32 5.09
CA ARG A 20 -3.01 3.27 6.26
C ARG A 20 -3.19 4.51 7.13
N PHE A 21 -3.31 5.67 6.50
CA PHE A 21 -3.52 6.91 7.21
C PHE A 21 -4.84 6.90 7.97
N ASN A 22 -5.90 6.41 7.32
CA ASN A 22 -7.21 6.28 7.96
C ASN A 22 -7.15 5.34 9.16
N LEU A 23 -6.45 4.23 9.04
CA LEU A 23 -6.30 3.30 10.15
C LEU A 23 -5.59 3.95 11.32
N ARG A 24 -4.60 4.78 11.05
CA ARG A 24 -3.89 5.52 12.09
C ARG A 24 -4.80 6.52 12.78
N ILE A 25 -5.62 7.23 12.03
CA ILE A 25 -6.56 8.19 12.58
C ILE A 25 -7.57 7.48 13.47
N GLN A 26 -8.10 6.35 13.02
CA GLN A 26 -9.04 5.58 13.81
C GLN A 26 -8.42 5.14 15.12
N ARG A 27 -7.18 4.69 15.08
CA ARG A 27 -6.48 4.28 16.29
C ARG A 27 -6.29 5.44 17.24
N GLY A 28 -5.94 6.60 16.72
CA GLY A 28 -5.76 7.80 17.54
C GLY A 28 -7.05 8.34 18.13
N SER A 29 -8.19 8.05 17.49
CA SER A 29 -9.50 8.49 17.97
C SER A 29 -10.12 7.53 18.98
N GLY A 30 -9.39 6.51 19.38
CA GLY A 30 -9.92 5.54 20.33
C GLY A 30 -10.69 4.39 19.70
N LEU A 31 -10.88 4.43 18.40
CA LEU A 31 -11.42 3.31 17.67
C LEU A 31 -10.32 2.25 17.53
N ASN A 32 -10.67 1.00 17.72
CA ASN A 32 -9.70 -0.07 17.68
C ASN A 32 -9.81 -0.87 16.40
N PRO A 33 -9.15 -0.44 15.31
CA PRO A 33 -9.14 -1.25 14.11
C PRO A 33 -8.42 -2.55 14.38
N LYS A 34 -8.82 -3.60 13.68
CA LYS A 34 -8.22 -4.91 13.91
C LYS A 34 -6.74 -4.87 13.55
N PRO A 35 -5.87 -5.43 14.42
CA PRO A 35 -4.43 -5.39 14.15
C PRO A 35 -4.02 -6.00 12.83
N HIS A 36 -4.73 -7.04 12.36
CA HIS A 36 -4.36 -7.68 11.10
C HIS A 36 -4.57 -6.77 9.90
N LEU A 37 -5.44 -5.74 10.00
CA LEU A 37 -5.61 -4.79 8.92
C LEU A 37 -4.34 -3.98 8.69
N PHE A 38 -3.65 -3.62 9.75
CA PHE A 38 -2.35 -2.95 9.63
C PHE A 38 -1.33 -3.84 8.95
N SER A 39 -1.28 -5.12 9.33
CA SER A 39 -0.35 -6.07 8.73
C SER A 39 -0.61 -6.27 7.26
N ILE A 40 -1.88 -6.46 6.88
CA ILE A 40 -2.26 -6.65 5.48
C ILE A 40 -1.92 -5.41 4.67
N ASN A 41 -2.27 -4.25 5.19
CA ASN A 41 -1.99 -2.98 4.51
C ASN A 41 -0.50 -2.79 4.30
N LYS A 42 0.30 -3.05 5.33
CA LYS A 42 1.76 -2.95 5.25
C LYS A 42 2.33 -3.90 4.21
N LYS A 43 1.84 -5.14 4.17
CA LYS A 43 2.28 -6.12 3.20
C LYS A 43 1.97 -5.67 1.77
N ASN A 44 0.75 -5.15 1.56
CA ASN A 44 0.35 -4.71 0.24
C ASN A 44 1.18 -3.52 -0.22
N ILE A 45 1.45 -2.57 0.66
CA ILE A 45 2.28 -1.41 0.34
C ILE A 45 3.68 -1.88 -0.05
N ALA A 46 4.27 -2.77 0.74
CA ALA A 46 5.60 -3.28 0.48
C ALA A 46 5.65 -4.02 -0.86
N ARG A 47 4.62 -4.81 -1.15
CA ARG A 47 4.55 -5.57 -2.40
C ARG A 47 4.48 -4.63 -3.60
N VAL A 48 3.63 -3.62 -3.55
CA VAL A 48 3.49 -2.66 -4.64
C VAL A 48 4.79 -1.89 -4.85
N LYS A 49 5.41 -1.45 -3.77
CA LYS A 49 6.68 -0.74 -3.85
C LYS A 49 7.77 -1.61 -4.47
N THR A 50 7.81 -2.88 -4.09
CA THR A 50 8.79 -3.81 -4.65
C THR A 50 8.61 -3.97 -6.15
N ILE A 51 7.36 -4.13 -6.59
CA ILE A 51 7.06 -4.30 -8.01
C ILE A 51 7.43 -3.04 -8.79
N LEU A 52 7.11 -1.87 -8.24
CA LEU A 52 7.48 -0.61 -8.88
C LEU A 52 8.98 -0.47 -9.01
N LYS A 53 9.71 -0.88 -7.97
CA LYS A 53 11.17 -0.84 -8.00
C LYS A 53 11.72 -1.79 -9.05
N GLU A 54 11.17 -3.00 -9.14
CA GLU A 54 11.60 -3.96 -10.14
C GLU A 54 11.38 -3.43 -11.55
N LYS A 55 10.20 -2.84 -11.79
CA LYS A 55 9.89 -2.28 -13.10
C LYS A 55 10.81 -1.13 -13.46
N LYS A 56 11.13 -0.30 -12.49
CA LYS A 56 12.02 0.83 -12.70
C LYS A 56 13.41 0.36 -13.08
N ILE A 57 13.88 -0.72 -12.45
CA ILE A 57 15.20 -1.28 -12.74
C ILE A 57 15.21 -2.00 -14.09
N ASN A 58 14.18 -2.79 -14.37
CA ASN A 58 14.11 -3.60 -15.58
C ASN A 58 13.55 -2.86 -16.79
N GLY A 59 12.86 -1.76 -16.57
CA GLY A 59 12.15 -1.05 -17.61
C GLY A 59 12.90 0.11 -18.22
N LYS A 60 14.19 0.10 -18.13
CA LYS A 60 14.99 1.17 -18.70
C LYS A 60 14.84 1.32 -20.19
#